data_919ee4f8d6c82c02e8b24a1b2efb9889
#
_entry.id   919ee4f8d6c82c02e8b24a1b2efb9889
#
_cell.length_a   1.000
_cell.length_b   1.000
_cell.length_c   1.000
_cell.angle_alpha   90.00
_cell.angle_beta   90.00
_cell.angle_gamma   90.00
#
_symmetry.space_group_name_H-M   'P 1'
#
loop_
_entity.id
_entity.type
_entity.pdbx_description
1 polymer ?
#
loop_
_entity_poly.entity_id
_entity_poly.type
_entity_poly.pdbx_seq_one_letter_code
_entity_poly.pdbx_strand_id
1 'polypeptide(L)'
;MTALCALAVIGGFTSCSDDDDYDDSWKEGSKVELPQYRAFILCEGTMGKNNSHLFFVDPTTDKPMAGDIYELQNGKKLGDTANDMIVEDGYIYIVMNVSKRLVKLNGSGVELASYSFDDELGEPRKVVEEDGKLYVTTYGGYVARFDAQTLAYEARVKVDANPEEIIEHDGYLYCVNSGLGSGNTISAINISTFTSYESYKTLDNPYSIFEEDDRIYVVAHGFYDPITWAHTEAVGIFNPHTHVTTLLEGQHPTNVIAVGNTLYMTTSTSPDWVSYTTTFSKCNVLTGETSEWTLTNAPAELTSGNVYMLERNPYDGSFYIATSDYATDSPVYHFDRNGKYIGKFSAGGICPNSMLFIR
;
A
#
# COMPACT_ATOMS: atom_id res chain seq x y z
N MET A 1 -52.41 69.06 -14.76
CA MET A 1 -50.97 68.89 -14.47
C MET A 1 -50.72 67.44 -13.99
N THR A 2 -50.42 66.61 -14.92
CA THR A 2 -50.24 65.15 -14.70
C THR A 2 -48.76 64.84 -14.73
N ALA A 3 -48.24 64.36 -13.62
CA ALA A 3 -46.87 63.94 -13.51
C ALA A 3 -46.78 62.45 -13.89
N LEU A 4 -45.96 62.13 -14.89
CA LEU A 4 -45.62 60.79 -15.35
C LEU A 4 -44.48 60.27 -14.51
N CYS A 5 -44.71 59.20 -13.71
CA CYS A 5 -43.63 58.43 -13.09
C CYS A 5 -43.21 57.33 -14.05
N ALA A 6 -41.96 57.39 -14.50
CA ALA A 6 -41.32 56.32 -15.23
C ALA A 6 -40.78 55.28 -14.23
N LEU A 7 -41.26 54.03 -14.29
CA LEU A 7 -40.75 52.92 -13.62
C LEU A 7 -39.55 52.34 -14.46
N ALA A 8 -38.34 52.42 -13.92
CA ALA A 8 -37.20 51.71 -14.46
C ALA A 8 -37.23 50.27 -13.91
N VAL A 9 -37.43 49.28 -14.79
CA VAL A 9 -37.27 47.85 -14.47
C VAL A 9 -35.80 47.55 -14.58
N ILE A 10 -35.15 47.36 -13.44
CA ILE A 10 -33.78 46.80 -13.37
C ILE A 10 -33.93 45.30 -13.47
N GLY A 11 -33.65 44.73 -14.64
CA GLY A 11 -33.51 43.30 -14.84
C GLY A 11 -32.25 42.81 -14.12
N GLY A 12 -32.42 42.18 -12.98
CA GLY A 12 -31.37 41.44 -12.34
C GLY A 12 -31.07 40.18 -13.17
N PHE A 13 -29.90 40.14 -13.80
CA PHE A 13 -29.35 38.88 -14.25
C PHE A 13 -28.92 38.12 -13.01
N THR A 14 -29.70 37.13 -12.57
CA THR A 14 -29.20 36.07 -11.69
C THR A 14 -28.29 35.19 -12.55
N SER A 15 -27.01 35.42 -12.43
CA SER A 15 -26.00 34.43 -12.79
C SER A 15 -26.26 33.23 -11.88
N CYS A 16 -26.81 32.13 -12.44
CA CYS A 16 -26.61 30.82 -11.84
C CYS A 16 -25.11 30.52 -11.97
N SER A 17 -24.35 30.76 -10.92
CA SER A 17 -23.12 30.03 -10.71
C SER A 17 -23.57 28.60 -10.42
N ASP A 18 -23.28 27.66 -11.31
CA ASP A 18 -23.14 26.28 -10.96
C ASP A 18 -21.90 26.23 -10.03
N ASP A 19 -22.11 26.54 -8.76
CA ASP A 19 -21.22 26.14 -7.70
C ASP A 19 -21.42 24.61 -7.62
N ASP A 20 -20.62 23.87 -8.38
CA ASP A 20 -20.30 22.52 -8.00
C ASP A 20 -19.73 22.64 -6.59
N ASP A 21 -20.52 22.25 -5.58
CA ASP A 21 -20.06 22.12 -4.19
C ASP A 21 -18.96 21.04 -4.18
N TYR A 22 -17.74 21.43 -4.56
CA TYR A 22 -16.56 20.62 -4.35
C TYR A 22 -16.38 20.48 -2.85
N ASP A 23 -16.54 19.25 -2.36
CA ASP A 23 -16.25 18.93 -0.97
C ASP A 23 -14.74 19.06 -0.73
N ASP A 24 -14.33 20.22 -0.22
CA ASP A 24 -12.96 20.55 0.14
C ASP A 24 -12.56 20.05 1.55
N SER A 25 -13.42 19.27 2.22
CA SER A 25 -13.18 18.76 3.58
C SER A 25 -11.91 17.91 3.68
N TRP A 26 -11.52 17.26 2.57
CA TRP A 26 -10.28 16.44 2.51
C TRP A 26 -8.98 17.24 2.77
N LYS A 27 -9.00 18.57 2.63
CA LYS A 27 -7.85 19.46 2.85
C LYS A 27 -8.01 20.37 4.07
N GLU A 28 -8.98 20.11 4.93
CA GLU A 28 -9.19 20.93 6.13
C GLU A 28 -7.93 20.97 6.99
N GLY A 29 -7.50 22.18 7.39
CA GLY A 29 -6.28 22.40 8.16
C GLY A 29 -4.97 22.22 7.38
N SER A 30 -5.02 22.02 6.07
CA SER A 30 -3.81 21.93 5.24
C SER A 30 -3.00 23.23 5.26
N LYS A 31 -1.70 23.10 5.39
CA LYS A 31 -0.71 24.19 5.34
C LYS A 31 -0.11 24.37 3.95
N VAL A 32 -0.46 23.48 3.01
CA VAL A 32 0.04 23.47 1.64
C VAL A 32 -1.10 23.31 0.65
N GLU A 33 -0.95 23.88 -0.55
CA GLU A 33 -1.88 23.66 -1.64
C GLU A 33 -1.56 22.33 -2.35
N LEU A 34 -2.55 21.47 -2.48
CA LEU A 34 -2.45 20.20 -3.20
C LEU A 34 -3.52 20.15 -4.29
N PRO A 35 -3.21 19.54 -5.46
CA PRO A 35 -4.19 19.31 -6.50
C PRO A 35 -5.20 18.24 -6.07
N GLN A 36 -6.38 18.24 -6.70
CA GLN A 36 -7.42 17.22 -6.47
C GLN A 36 -6.87 15.83 -6.76
N TYR A 37 -6.27 15.62 -7.94
CA TYR A 37 -5.57 14.38 -8.27
C TYR A 37 -4.15 14.42 -7.72
N ARG A 38 -3.87 13.52 -6.78
CA ARG A 38 -2.64 13.50 -6.00
C ARG A 38 -2.18 12.08 -5.68
N ALA A 39 -0.90 11.94 -5.44
CA ALA A 39 -0.33 10.67 -5.00
C ALA A 39 0.57 10.87 -3.78
N PHE A 40 0.62 9.84 -2.94
CA PHE A 40 1.48 9.79 -1.77
C PHE A 40 2.36 8.55 -1.83
N ILE A 41 3.63 8.71 -1.50
CA ILE A 41 4.60 7.62 -1.38
C ILE A 41 4.96 7.48 0.09
N LEU A 42 4.81 6.29 0.64
CA LEU A 42 5.28 5.94 1.97
C LEU A 42 6.68 5.35 1.87
N CYS A 43 7.62 5.96 2.58
CA CYS A 43 8.97 5.46 2.73
C CYS A 43 9.14 4.89 4.15
N GLU A 44 9.50 3.61 4.23
CA GLU A 44 9.69 2.89 5.48
C GLU A 44 10.81 3.49 6.33
N GLY A 45 11.85 3.97 5.68
CA GLY A 45 13.06 4.46 6.32
C GLY A 45 13.99 3.33 6.73
N THR A 46 14.85 3.61 7.70
CA THR A 46 15.79 2.65 8.26
C THR A 46 15.39 2.34 9.70
N MET A 47 15.21 1.07 10.04
CA MET A 47 14.81 0.61 11.38
C MET A 47 15.71 1.23 12.47
N GLY A 48 15.07 1.80 13.50
CA GLY A 48 15.74 2.45 14.63
C GLY A 48 16.23 3.88 14.34
N LYS A 49 15.91 4.47 13.17
CA LYS A 49 16.36 5.82 12.79
C LYS A 49 15.28 6.88 12.89
N ASN A 50 14.01 6.49 13.09
CA ASN A 50 12.88 7.41 13.16
C ASN A 50 12.85 8.36 11.94
N ASN A 51 13.00 7.77 10.75
CA ASN A 51 13.10 8.46 9.48
C ASN A 51 12.17 7.87 8.41
N SER A 52 11.01 7.35 8.80
CA SER A 52 9.92 7.12 7.87
C SER A 52 9.38 8.44 7.35
N HIS A 53 9.00 8.47 6.07
CA HIS A 53 8.54 9.67 5.40
C HIS A 53 7.27 9.41 4.59
N LEU A 54 6.41 10.44 4.52
CA LEU A 54 5.30 10.50 3.59
C LEU A 54 5.57 11.61 2.56
N PHE A 55 5.70 11.24 1.30
CA PHE A 55 5.95 12.20 0.22
C PHE A 55 4.73 12.39 -0.66
N PHE A 56 4.52 13.61 -1.09
CA PHE A 56 3.53 13.96 -2.11
C PHE A 56 4.19 14.01 -3.49
N VAL A 57 3.47 13.48 -4.48
CA VAL A 57 3.80 13.58 -5.90
C VAL A 57 2.56 14.02 -6.68
N ASP A 58 2.72 15.00 -7.57
CA ASP A 58 1.70 15.30 -8.57
C ASP A 58 1.77 14.25 -9.69
N PRO A 59 0.80 13.32 -9.78
CA PRO A 59 0.86 12.21 -10.73
C PRO A 59 0.66 12.64 -12.19
N THR A 60 0.29 13.89 -12.44
CA THR A 60 0.15 14.43 -13.81
C THR A 60 1.46 14.92 -14.38
N THR A 61 2.44 15.22 -13.53
CA THR A 61 3.72 15.84 -13.92
C THR A 61 4.93 15.10 -13.38
N ASP A 62 4.75 14.09 -12.54
CA ASP A 62 5.79 13.37 -11.77
C ASP A 62 6.66 14.32 -10.91
N LYS A 63 6.07 15.43 -10.47
CA LYS A 63 6.79 16.39 -9.64
C LYS A 63 6.53 16.11 -8.16
N PRO A 64 7.55 15.68 -7.43
CA PRO A 64 7.45 15.59 -5.98
C PRO A 64 7.42 17.00 -5.37
N MET A 65 6.69 17.16 -4.27
CA MET A 65 6.84 18.33 -3.41
C MET A 65 8.18 18.25 -2.66
N ALA A 66 8.81 19.38 -2.43
CA ALA A 66 10.02 19.40 -1.60
C ALA A 66 9.68 19.14 -0.13
N GLY A 67 10.27 18.11 0.45
CA GLY A 67 10.15 17.76 1.86
C GLY A 67 9.05 16.73 2.16
N ASP A 68 9.03 16.27 3.40
CA ASP A 68 8.05 15.34 3.94
C ASP A 68 6.71 16.03 4.15
N ILE A 69 5.67 15.59 3.45
CA ILE A 69 4.33 16.20 3.56
C ILE A 69 3.75 16.02 4.96
N TYR A 70 4.00 14.88 5.61
CA TYR A 70 3.52 14.68 6.98
C TYR A 70 4.19 15.67 7.96
N GLU A 71 5.50 15.86 7.87
CA GLU A 71 6.23 16.80 8.73
C GLU A 71 5.81 18.25 8.44
N LEU A 72 5.63 18.63 7.16
CA LEU A 72 5.13 19.96 6.77
C LEU A 72 3.74 20.24 7.35
N GLN A 73 2.82 19.27 7.28
CA GLN A 73 1.45 19.42 7.76
C GLN A 73 1.39 19.42 9.28
N ASN A 74 2.14 18.55 9.97
CA ASN A 74 1.94 18.24 11.38
C ASN A 74 3.03 18.80 12.31
N GLY A 75 4.16 19.29 11.74
CA GLY A 75 5.28 19.85 12.51
C GLY A 75 6.04 18.83 13.36
N LYS A 76 5.93 17.54 13.04
CA LYS A 76 6.58 16.42 13.72
C LYS A 76 6.88 15.31 12.71
N LYS A 77 7.84 14.44 13.01
CA LYS A 77 8.15 13.27 12.19
C LYS A 77 7.03 12.24 12.21
N LEU A 78 6.87 11.50 11.12
CA LEU A 78 5.89 10.42 11.00
C LEU A 78 6.19 9.30 12.00
N GLY A 79 7.42 8.78 12.00
CA GLY A 79 7.81 7.71 12.90
C GLY A 79 8.96 6.86 12.38
N ASP A 80 9.00 5.62 12.83
CA ASP A 80 10.01 4.63 12.52
C ASP A 80 9.35 3.37 11.94
N THR A 81 9.84 2.94 10.79
CA THR A 81 9.43 1.73 10.08
C THR A 81 7.94 1.74 9.75
N ALA A 82 7.54 2.66 8.86
CA ALA A 82 6.17 2.74 8.34
C ALA A 82 5.93 1.61 7.33
N ASN A 83 5.18 0.60 7.74
CA ASN A 83 5.05 -0.65 6.99
C ASN A 83 3.90 -0.70 6.01
N ASP A 84 2.87 0.10 6.22
CA ASP A 84 1.68 0.05 5.39
C ASP A 84 0.91 1.35 5.37
N MET A 85 0.23 1.59 4.25
CA MET A 85 -0.59 2.75 4.02
C MET A 85 -1.79 2.38 3.13
N ILE A 86 -2.99 2.66 3.61
CA ILE A 86 -4.23 2.53 2.81
C ILE A 86 -4.96 3.85 2.71
N VAL A 87 -5.82 3.97 1.71
CA VAL A 87 -6.78 5.07 1.59
C VAL A 87 -8.20 4.51 1.54
N GLU A 88 -9.06 5.04 2.41
CA GLU A 88 -10.47 4.68 2.46
C GLU A 88 -11.31 5.90 2.81
N ASP A 89 -12.41 6.12 2.07
CA ASP A 89 -13.30 7.28 2.22
C ASP A 89 -12.57 8.63 2.23
N GLY A 90 -11.46 8.73 1.45
CA GLY A 90 -10.63 9.94 1.38
C GLY A 90 -9.70 10.17 2.57
N TYR A 91 -9.67 9.26 3.55
CA TYR A 91 -8.72 9.26 4.65
C TYR A 91 -7.55 8.32 4.37
N ILE A 92 -6.36 8.69 4.86
CA ILE A 92 -5.17 7.88 4.76
C ILE A 92 -4.90 7.27 6.14
N TYR A 93 -4.68 5.96 6.20
CA TYR A 93 -4.29 5.25 7.41
C TYR A 93 -2.89 4.68 7.23
N ILE A 94 -2.01 4.89 8.22
CA ILE A 94 -0.63 4.43 8.19
C ILE A 94 -0.32 3.66 9.47
N VAL A 95 0.27 2.46 9.34
CA VAL A 95 0.81 1.70 10.46
C VAL A 95 2.33 1.77 10.49
N MET A 96 2.88 2.02 11.69
CA MET A 96 4.31 2.12 11.91
C MET A 96 4.76 1.07 12.92
N ASN A 97 5.59 0.14 12.47
CA ASN A 97 5.99 -1.03 13.24
C ASN A 97 6.80 -0.64 14.49
N VAL A 98 8.01 -0.12 14.32
CA VAL A 98 8.90 0.21 15.45
C VAL A 98 8.35 1.33 16.32
N SER A 99 7.67 2.30 15.74
CA SER A 99 6.98 3.36 16.50
C SER A 99 5.71 2.86 17.21
N LYS A 100 5.23 1.65 16.95
CA LYS A 100 4.00 1.08 17.53
C LYS A 100 2.81 2.04 17.42
N ARG A 101 2.58 2.57 16.20
CA ARG A 101 1.53 3.57 15.98
C ARG A 101 0.66 3.22 14.77
N LEU A 102 -0.62 3.59 14.89
CA LEU A 102 -1.57 3.74 13.80
C LEU A 102 -1.95 5.22 13.75
N VAL A 103 -1.94 5.84 12.57
CA VAL A 103 -2.38 7.23 12.38
C VAL A 103 -3.46 7.30 11.31
N LYS A 104 -4.39 8.24 11.48
CA LYS A 104 -5.38 8.64 10.50
C LYS A 104 -5.06 10.05 10.04
N LEU A 105 -4.95 10.24 8.73
CA LEU A 105 -4.74 11.53 8.09
C LEU A 105 -5.96 11.86 7.21
N ASN A 106 -6.20 13.14 6.99
CA ASN A 106 -7.08 13.52 5.89
C ASN A 106 -6.36 13.41 4.53
N GLY A 107 -7.06 13.65 3.45
CA GLY A 107 -6.53 13.54 2.09
C GLY A 107 -5.43 14.54 1.73
N SER A 108 -5.02 15.42 2.64
CA SER A 108 -3.87 16.32 2.48
C SER A 108 -2.69 15.99 3.40
N GLY A 109 -2.77 14.91 4.17
CA GLY A 109 -1.70 14.49 5.08
C GLY A 109 -1.73 15.13 6.47
N VAL A 110 -2.82 15.83 6.83
CA VAL A 110 -3.03 16.38 8.19
C VAL A 110 -3.48 15.25 9.11
N GLU A 111 -2.78 15.05 10.25
CA GLU A 111 -3.14 14.03 11.24
C GLU A 111 -4.42 14.42 11.97
N LEU A 112 -5.40 13.54 11.94
CA LEU A 112 -6.70 13.69 12.61
C LEU A 112 -6.76 12.90 13.90
N ALA A 113 -6.16 11.70 13.92
CA ALA A 113 -6.12 10.82 15.08
C ALA A 113 -4.89 9.93 15.06
N SER A 114 -4.51 9.40 16.21
CA SER A 114 -3.48 8.36 16.33
C SER A 114 -3.74 7.43 17.51
N TYR A 115 -3.30 6.17 17.36
CA TYR A 115 -3.32 5.15 18.41
C TYR A 115 -1.92 4.61 18.64
N SER A 116 -1.56 4.34 19.90
CA SER A 116 -0.29 3.70 20.28
C SER A 116 -0.53 2.30 20.80
N PHE A 117 0.12 1.31 20.16
CA PHE A 117 0.01 -0.09 20.54
C PHE A 117 0.81 -0.37 21.81
N ASP A 118 0.22 -1.14 22.70
CA ASP A 118 0.89 -1.65 23.89
C ASP A 118 1.78 -2.86 23.59
N ASP A 119 2.53 -3.31 24.59
CA ASP A 119 3.44 -4.46 24.42
C ASP A 119 2.70 -5.79 24.25
N GLU A 120 1.43 -5.90 24.64
CA GLU A 120 0.65 -7.11 24.47
C GLU A 120 0.16 -7.27 23.02
N LEU A 121 -0.30 -6.20 22.41
CA LEU A 121 -0.61 -6.20 20.96
C LEU A 121 0.68 -6.34 20.13
N GLY A 122 1.76 -5.76 20.61
CA GLY A 122 3.04 -5.76 19.89
C GLY A 122 3.09 -4.75 18.73
N GLU A 123 4.03 -4.95 17.83
CA GLU A 123 4.29 -4.09 16.68
C GLU A 123 3.21 -4.30 15.61
N PRO A 124 2.49 -3.24 15.16
CA PRO A 124 1.54 -3.33 14.05
C PRO A 124 2.27 -3.58 12.74
N ARG A 125 1.62 -4.31 11.81
CA ARG A 125 2.26 -4.70 10.56
C ARG A 125 1.54 -4.20 9.32
N LYS A 126 0.28 -4.58 9.14
CA LYS A 126 -0.55 -4.25 7.98
C LYS A 126 -1.96 -3.90 8.42
N VAL A 127 -2.71 -3.21 7.58
CA VAL A 127 -4.06 -2.73 7.88
C VAL A 127 -4.99 -2.91 6.68
N VAL A 128 -6.23 -3.30 6.96
CA VAL A 128 -7.35 -3.28 6.01
C VAL A 128 -8.54 -2.59 6.67
N GLU A 129 -9.36 -1.94 5.88
CA GLU A 129 -10.62 -1.34 6.32
C GLU A 129 -11.79 -2.12 5.76
N GLU A 130 -12.85 -2.30 6.56
CA GLU A 130 -14.13 -2.86 6.15
C GLU A 130 -15.24 -2.36 7.06
N ASP A 131 -16.32 -1.85 6.46
CA ASP A 131 -17.54 -1.38 7.16
C ASP A 131 -17.27 -0.37 8.30
N GLY A 132 -16.37 0.59 8.10
CA GLY A 132 -15.99 1.60 9.10
C GLY A 132 -15.10 1.07 10.21
N LYS A 133 -14.44 -0.08 10.00
CA LYS A 133 -13.52 -0.70 10.94
C LYS A 133 -12.16 -0.95 10.31
N LEU A 134 -11.11 -0.66 11.06
CA LEU A 134 -9.76 -1.05 10.69
C LEU A 134 -9.39 -2.36 11.38
N TYR A 135 -8.77 -3.24 10.63
CA TYR A 135 -8.23 -4.50 11.12
C TYR A 135 -6.72 -4.50 10.90
N VAL A 136 -5.97 -4.57 11.99
CA VAL A 136 -4.51 -4.41 11.99
C VAL A 136 -3.86 -5.70 12.47
N THR A 137 -2.99 -6.28 11.64
CA THR A 137 -2.12 -7.39 12.07
C THR A 137 -1.02 -6.89 12.98
N THR A 138 -0.66 -7.67 14.00
CA THR A 138 0.38 -7.30 14.97
C THR A 138 1.29 -8.48 15.29
N TYR A 139 2.57 -8.20 15.53
CA TYR A 139 3.55 -9.23 15.90
C TYR A 139 3.34 -9.84 17.29
N GLY A 140 2.43 -9.28 18.11
CA GLY A 140 1.89 -9.99 19.26
C GLY A 140 1.06 -11.23 18.90
N GLY A 141 0.81 -11.47 17.59
CA GLY A 141 0.02 -12.59 17.08
C GLY A 141 -1.47 -12.32 17.16
N TYR A 142 -1.90 -11.12 16.82
CA TYR A 142 -3.29 -10.71 16.81
C TYR A 142 -3.68 -10.01 15.52
N VAL A 143 -4.96 -10.07 15.20
CA VAL A 143 -5.66 -9.06 14.39
C VAL A 143 -6.44 -8.21 15.37
N ALA A 144 -6.14 -6.91 15.43
CA ALA A 144 -6.78 -5.93 16.30
C ALA A 144 -7.77 -5.08 15.51
N ARG A 145 -8.96 -4.85 16.07
CA ARG A 145 -10.01 -4.05 15.45
C ARG A 145 -10.13 -2.69 16.10
N PHE A 146 -10.25 -1.66 15.25
CA PHE A 146 -10.43 -0.26 15.63
C PHE A 146 -11.62 0.34 14.91
N ASP A 147 -12.22 1.35 15.49
CA ASP A 147 -13.16 2.23 14.81
C ASP A 147 -12.39 3.12 13.82
N ALA A 148 -12.74 3.10 12.54
CA ALA A 148 -11.99 3.83 11.50
C ALA A 148 -12.12 5.35 11.62
N GLN A 149 -13.19 5.87 12.25
CA GLN A 149 -13.36 7.30 12.42
C GLN A 149 -12.49 7.87 13.55
N THR A 150 -12.42 7.18 14.68
CA THR A 150 -11.84 7.68 15.93
C THR A 150 -10.53 7.02 16.31
N LEU A 151 -10.17 5.90 15.68
CA LEU A 151 -9.09 4.98 16.03
C LEU A 151 -9.26 4.36 17.43
N ALA A 152 -10.48 4.35 17.99
CA ALA A 152 -10.74 3.68 19.25
C ALA A 152 -10.55 2.16 19.10
N TYR A 153 -9.71 1.57 19.96
CA TYR A 153 -9.56 0.11 20.03
C TYR A 153 -10.84 -0.54 20.51
N GLU A 154 -11.28 -1.61 19.82
CA GLU A 154 -12.52 -2.31 20.12
C GLU A 154 -12.32 -3.75 20.61
N ALA A 155 -11.51 -4.51 19.87
CA ALA A 155 -11.35 -5.94 20.10
C ALA A 155 -10.09 -6.48 19.42
N ARG A 156 -9.74 -7.73 19.72
CA ARG A 156 -8.70 -8.49 18.99
C ARG A 156 -9.05 -9.96 18.90
N VAL A 157 -8.51 -10.63 17.89
CA VAL A 157 -8.55 -12.08 17.74
C VAL A 157 -7.12 -12.59 17.72
N LYS A 158 -6.80 -13.61 18.52
CA LYS A 158 -5.52 -14.31 18.46
C LYS A 158 -5.46 -15.07 17.13
N VAL A 159 -4.31 -15.00 16.44
CA VAL A 159 -4.02 -15.72 15.20
C VAL A 159 -2.70 -16.48 15.30
N ASP A 160 -2.27 -17.10 14.21
CA ASP A 160 -0.95 -17.74 14.17
C ASP A 160 0.18 -16.72 14.30
N ALA A 161 1.41 -17.20 14.48
CA ALA A 161 2.55 -16.35 14.83
C ALA A 161 2.97 -15.44 13.67
N ASN A 162 3.26 -14.18 14.02
CA ASN A 162 3.74 -13.14 13.12
C ASN A 162 2.88 -13.01 11.87
N PRO A 163 1.61 -12.56 12.05
CA PRO A 163 0.76 -12.22 10.92
C PRO A 163 1.36 -11.03 10.16
N GLU A 164 1.37 -11.15 8.84
CA GLU A 164 1.85 -10.15 7.88
C GLU A 164 0.64 -9.47 7.19
N GLU A 165 0.58 -9.51 5.87
CA GLU A 165 -0.49 -8.93 5.06
C GLU A 165 -1.86 -9.51 5.40
N ILE A 166 -2.90 -8.66 5.28
CA ILE A 166 -4.30 -8.98 5.57
C ILE A 166 -5.21 -8.40 4.49
N ILE A 167 -6.22 -9.17 4.10
CA ILE A 167 -7.30 -8.73 3.22
C ILE A 167 -8.66 -9.08 3.82
N GLU A 168 -9.69 -8.41 3.33
CA GLU A 168 -11.09 -8.83 3.47
C GLU A 168 -11.55 -9.54 2.20
N HIS A 169 -12.35 -10.59 2.31
CA HIS A 169 -13.03 -11.25 1.20
C HIS A 169 -14.27 -11.96 1.72
N ASP A 170 -15.45 -11.64 1.15
CA ASP A 170 -16.74 -12.27 1.46
C ASP A 170 -17.08 -12.35 2.97
N GLY A 171 -16.81 -11.28 3.73
CA GLY A 171 -17.10 -11.19 5.17
C GLY A 171 -16.09 -11.93 6.05
N TYR A 172 -14.94 -12.29 5.50
CA TYR A 172 -13.82 -12.88 6.21
C TYR A 172 -12.55 -12.05 6.06
N LEU A 173 -11.78 -11.93 7.13
CA LEU A 173 -10.41 -11.47 7.08
C LEU A 173 -9.49 -12.67 6.88
N TYR A 174 -8.58 -12.56 5.93
CA TYR A 174 -7.52 -13.54 5.70
C TYR A 174 -6.17 -12.86 5.92
N CYS A 175 -5.37 -13.36 6.86
CA CYS A 175 -4.00 -12.88 7.03
C CYS A 175 -3.01 -14.05 6.92
N VAL A 176 -1.89 -13.80 6.23
CA VAL A 176 -0.80 -14.77 6.13
C VAL A 176 0.09 -14.68 7.34
N ASN A 177 0.64 -15.82 7.80
CA ASN A 177 1.45 -15.88 9.00
C ASN A 177 2.84 -16.44 8.67
N SER A 178 3.84 -15.54 8.70
CA SER A 178 5.23 -15.86 8.35
C SER A 178 5.98 -16.62 9.44
N GLY A 179 5.52 -16.49 10.71
CA GLY A 179 6.20 -17.08 11.86
C GLY A 179 7.67 -16.66 11.96
N LEU A 180 8.02 -15.43 11.50
CA LEU A 180 9.39 -14.95 11.32
C LEU A 180 10.25 -15.91 10.48
N GLY A 181 9.70 -16.36 9.35
CA GLY A 181 10.40 -17.24 8.41
C GLY A 181 10.19 -18.73 8.63
N SER A 182 9.36 -19.15 9.60
CA SER A 182 9.06 -20.55 9.90
C SER A 182 7.59 -20.93 9.78
N GLY A 183 6.71 -19.94 9.48
CA GLY A 183 5.27 -20.14 9.32
C GLY A 183 4.88 -20.52 7.90
N ASN A 184 3.69 -21.09 7.75
CA ASN A 184 3.11 -21.44 6.45
C ASN A 184 1.60 -21.57 6.55
N THR A 185 0.95 -20.57 7.16
CA THR A 185 -0.49 -20.60 7.35
C THR A 185 -1.18 -19.30 6.93
N ILE A 186 -2.46 -19.41 6.66
CA ILE A 186 -3.43 -18.33 6.56
C ILE A 186 -4.38 -18.45 7.74
N SER A 187 -4.57 -17.38 8.50
CA SER A 187 -5.62 -17.28 9.51
C SER A 187 -6.86 -16.63 8.89
N ALA A 188 -8.01 -17.27 9.00
CA ALA A 188 -9.31 -16.77 8.52
C ALA A 188 -10.19 -16.40 9.70
N ILE A 189 -10.71 -15.18 9.73
CA ILE A 189 -11.55 -14.64 10.81
C ILE A 189 -12.88 -14.18 10.21
N ASN A 190 -14.00 -14.71 10.72
CA ASN A 190 -15.31 -14.19 10.33
C ASN A 190 -15.54 -12.82 10.98
N ILE A 191 -15.75 -11.77 10.16
CA ILE A 191 -15.89 -10.38 10.61
C ILE A 191 -17.11 -10.19 11.51
N SER A 192 -18.22 -10.82 11.20
CA SER A 192 -19.48 -10.64 11.94
C SER A 192 -19.41 -11.10 13.38
N THR A 193 -18.60 -12.14 13.68
CA THR A 193 -18.40 -12.65 15.04
C THR A 193 -17.14 -12.10 15.70
N PHE A 194 -16.08 -11.98 14.97
CA PHE A 194 -14.75 -11.49 15.39
C PHE A 194 -14.28 -12.04 16.75
N THR A 195 -14.39 -13.36 16.92
CA THR A 195 -14.10 -14.03 18.21
C THR A 195 -13.06 -15.13 18.15
N SER A 196 -12.88 -15.73 16.98
CA SER A 196 -11.98 -16.87 16.74
C SER A 196 -11.51 -16.86 15.29
N TYR A 197 -10.54 -17.70 14.99
CA TYR A 197 -10.00 -17.89 13.64
C TYR A 197 -9.92 -19.38 13.31
N GLU A 198 -9.82 -19.67 12.01
CA GLU A 198 -9.44 -20.96 11.46
C GLU A 198 -8.07 -20.82 10.79
N SER A 199 -7.26 -21.88 10.87
CA SER A 199 -5.90 -21.87 10.30
C SER A 199 -5.79 -22.87 9.16
N TYR A 200 -5.31 -22.40 8.02
CA TYR A 200 -5.15 -23.21 6.81
C TYR A 200 -3.70 -23.20 6.35
N LYS A 201 -3.24 -24.34 5.80
CA LYS A 201 -1.89 -24.41 5.22
C LYS A 201 -1.80 -23.64 3.91
N THR A 202 -0.67 -22.96 3.72
CA THR A 202 -0.34 -22.26 2.49
C THR A 202 1.14 -22.44 2.15
N LEU A 203 1.72 -21.54 1.35
CA LEU A 203 3.14 -21.50 0.99
C LEU A 203 4.03 -21.25 2.21
N ASP A 204 5.28 -21.65 2.13
CA ASP A 204 6.26 -21.50 3.22
C ASP A 204 6.73 -20.05 3.34
N ASN A 205 6.71 -19.50 4.57
CA ASN A 205 7.11 -18.13 4.89
C ASN A 205 6.34 -17.07 4.05
N PRO A 206 4.99 -17.08 4.10
CA PRO A 206 4.19 -16.15 3.33
C PRO A 206 4.28 -14.75 3.96
N TYR A 207 4.39 -13.71 3.12
CA TYR A 207 4.50 -12.33 3.58
C TYR A 207 3.46 -11.38 2.97
N SER A 208 2.86 -11.77 1.85
CA SER A 208 1.81 -10.97 1.22
C SER A 208 0.63 -11.82 0.79
N ILE A 209 -0.56 -11.24 0.89
CA ILE A 209 -1.84 -11.74 0.39
C ILE A 209 -2.60 -10.56 -0.19
N PHE A 210 -3.10 -10.70 -1.40
CA PHE A 210 -3.87 -9.66 -2.07
C PHE A 210 -4.92 -10.27 -3.00
N GLU A 211 -5.90 -9.46 -3.39
CA GLU A 211 -6.98 -9.87 -4.27
C GLU A 211 -7.01 -9.07 -5.56
N GLU A 212 -7.37 -9.74 -6.66
CA GLU A 212 -7.70 -9.14 -7.95
C GLU A 212 -8.73 -10.01 -8.68
N ASP A 213 -9.85 -9.43 -9.11
CA ASP A 213 -10.94 -10.13 -9.83
C ASP A 213 -11.39 -11.43 -9.10
N ASP A 214 -11.76 -11.35 -7.82
CA ASP A 214 -12.19 -12.45 -6.94
C ASP A 214 -11.14 -13.60 -6.80
N ARG A 215 -9.87 -13.34 -7.08
CA ARG A 215 -8.77 -14.27 -6.85
C ARG A 215 -7.85 -13.77 -5.77
N ILE A 216 -7.63 -14.61 -4.79
CA ILE A 216 -6.73 -14.34 -3.68
C ILE A 216 -5.37 -14.93 -3.98
N TYR A 217 -4.36 -14.07 -4.06
CA TYR A 217 -2.97 -14.45 -4.28
C TYR A 217 -2.20 -14.46 -2.98
N VAL A 218 -1.31 -15.43 -2.82
CA VAL A 218 -0.38 -15.52 -1.69
C VAL A 218 1.04 -15.50 -2.23
N VAL A 219 1.88 -14.62 -1.66
CA VAL A 219 3.28 -14.50 -2.02
C VAL A 219 4.14 -14.89 -0.81
N ALA A 220 5.18 -15.63 -1.06
CA ALA A 220 6.01 -16.23 -0.01
C ALA A 220 7.49 -16.14 -0.36
N HIS A 221 8.33 -15.96 0.66
CA HIS A 221 9.79 -16.02 0.50
C HIS A 221 10.34 -17.45 0.42
N GLY A 222 9.56 -18.45 0.87
CA GLY A 222 10.07 -19.78 1.14
C GLY A 222 10.87 -19.85 2.44
N PHE A 223 11.14 -21.05 2.90
CA PHE A 223 11.99 -21.22 4.09
C PHE A 223 13.46 -20.94 3.75
N TYR A 224 14.11 -20.23 4.64
CA TYR A 224 15.54 -19.97 4.52
C TYR A 224 16.36 -21.21 4.90
N ASP A 225 17.35 -21.56 4.07
CA ASP A 225 18.39 -22.51 4.47
C ASP A 225 19.19 -21.89 5.64
N PRO A 226 19.31 -22.59 6.77
CA PRO A 226 19.89 -22.00 7.98
C PRO A 226 21.42 -21.76 7.89
N ILE A 227 22.08 -22.27 6.84
CA ILE A 227 23.53 -22.13 6.65
C ILE A 227 23.83 -21.11 5.57
N THR A 228 23.14 -21.22 4.43
CA THR A 228 23.43 -20.43 3.23
C THR A 228 22.50 -19.22 3.08
N TRP A 229 21.39 -19.18 3.84
CA TRP A 229 20.29 -18.21 3.72
C TRP A 229 19.59 -18.24 2.35
N ALA A 230 19.88 -19.24 1.54
CA ALA A 230 19.19 -19.45 0.28
C ALA A 230 17.70 -19.75 0.55
N HIS A 231 16.86 -19.18 -0.26
CA HIS A 231 15.41 -19.37 -0.24
C HIS A 231 14.88 -19.28 -1.68
N THR A 232 13.64 -19.61 -1.86
CA THR A 232 13.00 -19.54 -3.19
C THR A 232 11.61 -18.93 -3.00
N GLU A 233 11.42 -17.77 -3.58
CA GLU A 233 10.13 -17.09 -3.60
C GLU A 233 9.10 -17.93 -4.35
N ALA A 234 7.85 -17.76 -3.97
CA ALA A 234 6.74 -18.45 -4.57
C ALA A 234 5.50 -17.56 -4.59
N VAL A 235 4.63 -17.80 -5.56
CA VAL A 235 3.29 -17.22 -5.60
C VAL A 235 2.29 -18.33 -5.90
N GLY A 236 1.13 -18.24 -5.26
CA GLY A 236 0.03 -19.20 -5.44
C GLY A 236 -1.33 -18.52 -5.35
N ILE A 237 -2.37 -19.26 -5.69
CA ILE A 237 -3.76 -18.82 -5.61
C ILE A 237 -4.43 -19.60 -4.47
N PHE A 238 -4.92 -18.89 -3.47
CA PHE A 238 -5.71 -19.44 -2.38
C PHE A 238 -7.18 -19.47 -2.77
N ASN A 239 -7.82 -20.61 -2.58
CA ASN A 239 -9.25 -20.77 -2.80
C ASN A 239 -9.98 -20.73 -1.44
N PRO A 240 -10.79 -19.70 -1.16
CA PRO A 240 -11.44 -19.52 0.14
C PRO A 240 -12.54 -20.56 0.42
N HIS A 241 -13.07 -21.24 -0.62
CA HIS A 241 -14.09 -22.28 -0.43
C HIS A 241 -13.50 -23.66 -0.12
N THR A 242 -12.33 -23.98 -0.70
CA THR A 242 -11.66 -25.28 -0.47
C THR A 242 -10.53 -25.19 0.54
N HIS A 243 -10.11 -23.97 0.89
CA HIS A 243 -8.99 -23.64 1.77
C HIS A 243 -7.63 -24.20 1.29
N VAL A 244 -7.48 -24.31 -0.02
CA VAL A 244 -6.26 -24.82 -0.67
C VAL A 244 -5.55 -23.71 -1.41
N THR A 245 -4.25 -23.58 -1.18
CA THR A 245 -3.37 -22.73 -2.02
C THR A 245 -2.77 -23.58 -3.13
N THR A 246 -3.00 -23.19 -4.38
CA THR A 246 -2.41 -23.80 -5.56
C THR A 246 -1.18 -23.00 -5.98
N LEU A 247 0.00 -23.61 -5.95
CA LEU A 247 1.24 -22.99 -6.40
C LEU A 247 1.17 -22.66 -7.90
N LEU A 248 1.63 -21.49 -8.29
CA LEU A 248 1.92 -21.14 -9.67
C LEU A 248 3.36 -21.57 -9.99
N GLU A 249 3.49 -22.74 -10.58
CA GLU A 249 4.77 -23.41 -10.80
C GLU A 249 5.76 -22.55 -11.62
N GLY A 250 7.00 -22.47 -11.18
CA GLY A 250 8.08 -21.75 -11.84
C GLY A 250 8.00 -20.21 -11.71
N GLN A 251 7.11 -19.67 -10.87
CA GLN A 251 7.01 -18.25 -10.60
C GLN A 251 7.69 -17.93 -9.27
N HIS A 252 8.73 -17.08 -9.29
CA HIS A 252 9.57 -16.73 -8.14
C HIS A 252 9.71 -15.21 -7.99
N PRO A 253 8.59 -14.47 -7.81
CA PRO A 253 8.64 -13.01 -7.74
C PRO A 253 9.10 -12.51 -6.37
N THR A 254 9.91 -11.45 -6.37
CA THR A 254 10.18 -10.63 -5.17
C THR A 254 9.15 -9.52 -4.99
N ASN A 255 8.50 -9.09 -6.08
CA ASN A 255 7.30 -8.23 -6.04
C ASN A 255 6.34 -8.68 -7.14
N VAL A 256 5.06 -8.59 -6.87
CA VAL A 256 3.99 -8.97 -7.80
C VAL A 256 2.75 -8.11 -7.59
N ILE A 257 2.14 -7.72 -8.70
CA ILE A 257 0.78 -7.19 -8.74
C ILE A 257 -0.01 -7.95 -9.80
N ALA A 258 -1.31 -8.04 -9.62
CA ALA A 258 -2.21 -8.60 -10.62
C ALA A 258 -2.97 -7.49 -11.36
N VAL A 259 -3.27 -7.73 -12.62
CA VAL A 259 -4.16 -6.89 -13.44
C VAL A 259 -5.00 -7.83 -14.28
N GLY A 260 -6.23 -8.03 -13.89
CA GLY A 260 -7.09 -9.05 -14.47
C GLY A 260 -6.46 -10.45 -14.37
N ASN A 261 -6.27 -11.12 -15.49
CA ASN A 261 -5.65 -12.46 -15.51
C ASN A 261 -4.12 -12.46 -15.63
N THR A 262 -3.47 -11.32 -15.48
CA THR A 262 -2.02 -11.19 -15.67
C THR A 262 -1.32 -10.75 -14.38
N LEU A 263 -0.38 -11.56 -13.91
CA LEU A 263 0.60 -11.13 -12.91
C LEU A 263 1.72 -10.37 -13.59
N TYR A 264 2.06 -9.20 -13.07
CA TYR A 264 3.27 -8.45 -13.39
C TYR A 264 4.24 -8.64 -12.23
N MET A 265 5.44 -9.11 -12.54
CA MET A 265 6.37 -9.60 -11.53
C MET A 265 7.76 -9.02 -11.73
N THR A 266 8.42 -8.74 -10.62
CA THR A 266 9.87 -8.49 -10.58
C THR A 266 10.55 -9.59 -9.77
N THR A 267 11.74 -10.00 -10.20
CA THR A 267 12.59 -10.91 -9.43
C THR A 267 13.95 -10.26 -9.28
N SER A 268 14.24 -9.77 -8.08
CA SER A 268 15.51 -9.16 -7.71
C SER A 268 16.37 -10.20 -6.97
N THR A 269 17.52 -10.54 -7.53
CA THR A 269 18.47 -11.50 -6.93
C THR A 269 19.78 -10.82 -6.61
N SER A 270 20.44 -11.25 -5.53
CA SER A 270 21.73 -10.71 -5.11
C SER A 270 22.59 -11.81 -4.51
N PRO A 271 23.85 -11.98 -4.96
CA PRO A 271 24.79 -12.92 -4.37
C PRO A 271 25.46 -12.41 -3.09
N ASP A 272 25.39 -11.10 -2.81
CA ASP A 272 26.16 -10.43 -1.76
C ASP A 272 25.37 -9.37 -0.97
N TRP A 273 24.06 -9.25 -1.22
CA TRP A 273 23.15 -8.24 -0.65
C TRP A 273 23.49 -6.77 -1.01
N VAL A 274 24.38 -6.58 -1.98
CA VAL A 274 24.81 -5.26 -2.46
C VAL A 274 24.60 -5.11 -3.97
N SER A 275 24.98 -6.15 -4.71
CA SER A 275 24.87 -6.18 -6.17
C SER A 275 23.60 -6.91 -6.57
N TYR A 276 22.69 -6.25 -7.23
CA TYR A 276 21.41 -6.83 -7.64
C TYR A 276 21.33 -7.05 -9.14
N THR A 277 20.57 -8.06 -9.51
CA THR A 277 20.07 -8.27 -10.87
C THR A 277 18.55 -8.45 -10.80
N THR A 278 17.81 -7.60 -11.52
CA THR A 278 16.35 -7.64 -11.53
C THR A 278 15.84 -7.98 -12.91
N THR A 279 14.96 -8.95 -12.99
CA THR A 279 14.21 -9.34 -14.18
C THR A 279 12.73 -8.97 -14.03
N PHE A 280 12.09 -8.79 -15.18
CA PHE A 280 10.67 -8.41 -15.29
C PHE A 280 9.93 -9.44 -16.11
N SER A 281 8.86 -9.99 -15.56
CA SER A 281 8.08 -11.04 -16.23
C SER A 281 6.58 -10.84 -16.03
N LYS A 282 5.80 -11.52 -16.88
CA LYS A 282 4.34 -11.61 -16.79
C LYS A 282 3.92 -13.06 -16.83
N CYS A 283 2.91 -13.41 -16.04
CA CYS A 283 2.29 -14.73 -16.08
C CYS A 283 0.78 -14.59 -16.28
N ASN A 284 0.24 -15.28 -17.26
CA ASN A 284 -1.22 -15.43 -17.39
C ASN A 284 -1.69 -16.55 -16.45
N VAL A 285 -2.47 -16.21 -15.42
CA VAL A 285 -2.86 -17.17 -14.36
C VAL A 285 -3.84 -18.25 -14.83
N LEU A 286 -4.51 -18.07 -15.98
CA LEU A 286 -5.43 -19.08 -16.51
C LEU A 286 -4.69 -20.14 -17.34
N THR A 287 -3.63 -19.75 -18.05
CA THR A 287 -2.88 -20.64 -18.94
C THR A 287 -1.55 -21.11 -18.36
N GLY A 288 -1.03 -20.42 -17.33
CA GLY A 288 0.32 -20.61 -16.79
C GLY A 288 1.43 -20.10 -17.72
N GLU A 289 1.08 -19.44 -18.83
CA GLU A 289 2.05 -18.94 -19.80
C GLU A 289 2.81 -17.75 -19.21
N THR A 290 4.14 -17.86 -19.22
CA THR A 290 5.04 -16.81 -18.75
C THR A 290 5.76 -16.16 -19.92
N SER A 291 5.92 -14.85 -19.87
CA SER A 291 6.63 -14.06 -20.87
C SER A 291 7.41 -12.93 -20.23
N GLU A 292 8.36 -12.36 -20.94
CA GLU A 292 9.04 -11.14 -20.51
C GLU A 292 8.03 -9.98 -20.41
N TRP A 293 8.13 -9.20 -19.33
CA TRP A 293 7.51 -7.89 -19.24
C TRP A 293 8.47 -6.85 -19.79
N THR A 294 8.35 -6.52 -21.06
CA THR A 294 9.24 -5.57 -21.74
C THR A 294 8.97 -4.16 -21.27
N LEU A 295 9.95 -3.57 -20.57
CA LEU A 295 9.97 -2.17 -20.17
C LEU A 295 10.77 -1.36 -21.21
N THR A 296 10.06 -0.76 -22.17
CA THR A 296 10.67 -0.05 -23.31
C THR A 296 11.37 1.24 -22.87
N ASN A 297 12.62 1.42 -23.27
CA ASN A 297 13.48 2.56 -22.92
C ASN A 297 13.76 2.69 -21.41
N ALA A 298 13.61 1.60 -20.64
CA ALA A 298 13.95 1.61 -19.23
C ALA A 298 15.43 1.99 -19.01
N PRO A 299 15.75 2.80 -18.01
CA PRO A 299 17.13 3.06 -17.63
C PRO A 299 17.85 1.79 -17.16
N ALA A 300 19.12 1.63 -17.52
CA ALA A 300 19.89 0.43 -17.21
C ALA A 300 20.02 0.16 -15.69
N GLU A 301 20.06 1.22 -14.89
CA GLU A 301 20.12 1.11 -13.43
C GLU A 301 18.91 0.41 -12.82
N LEU A 302 17.76 0.38 -13.48
CA LEU A 302 16.58 -0.34 -12.98
C LEU A 302 16.82 -1.86 -12.91
N THR A 303 17.51 -2.43 -13.89
CA THR A 303 17.82 -3.88 -13.93
C THR A 303 18.97 -4.28 -13.01
N SER A 304 19.71 -3.31 -12.47
CA SER A 304 20.78 -3.51 -11.48
C SER A 304 20.40 -3.01 -10.08
N GLY A 305 19.15 -2.59 -9.87
CA GLY A 305 18.60 -2.16 -8.59
C GLY A 305 17.79 -3.26 -7.91
N ASN A 306 17.68 -3.21 -6.60
CA ASN A 306 16.71 -4.01 -5.83
C ASN A 306 15.34 -3.34 -5.90
N VAL A 307 14.39 -3.92 -6.61
CA VAL A 307 13.01 -3.39 -6.63
C VAL A 307 12.37 -3.58 -5.26
N TYR A 308 11.95 -2.46 -4.68
CA TYR A 308 11.35 -2.40 -3.35
C TYR A 308 9.84 -2.12 -3.39
N MET A 309 9.40 -1.40 -4.43
CA MET A 309 7.99 -1.08 -4.66
C MET A 309 7.64 -1.35 -6.12
N LEU A 310 6.49 -1.97 -6.34
CA LEU A 310 5.85 -2.14 -7.63
C LEU A 310 4.37 -1.78 -7.47
N GLU A 311 3.96 -0.65 -8.03
CA GLU A 311 2.60 -0.14 -7.90
C GLU A 311 2.00 0.21 -9.26
N ARG A 312 0.69 0.16 -9.33
CA ARG A 312 -0.07 0.54 -10.51
C ARG A 312 -1.06 1.65 -10.18
N ASN A 313 -1.03 2.71 -10.96
CA ASN A 313 -2.03 3.77 -10.90
C ASN A 313 -3.40 3.22 -11.35
N PRO A 314 -4.42 3.19 -10.48
CA PRO A 314 -5.72 2.62 -10.81
C PRO A 314 -6.50 3.45 -11.87
N TYR A 315 -6.16 4.73 -12.04
CA TYR A 315 -6.91 5.64 -12.91
C TYR A 315 -6.45 5.61 -14.38
N ASP A 316 -5.17 5.40 -14.65
CA ASP A 316 -4.63 5.41 -16.01
C ASP A 316 -3.87 4.12 -16.40
N GLY A 317 -3.63 3.26 -15.39
CA GLY A 317 -2.97 1.98 -15.55
C GLY A 317 -1.45 2.04 -15.69
N SER A 318 -0.84 3.21 -15.47
CA SER A 318 0.62 3.37 -15.45
C SER A 318 1.26 2.64 -14.28
N PHE A 319 2.55 2.31 -14.39
CA PHE A 319 3.30 1.58 -13.37
C PHE A 319 4.36 2.47 -12.75
N TYR A 320 4.52 2.32 -11.44
CA TYR A 320 5.55 2.99 -10.65
C TYR A 320 6.41 1.91 -9.99
N ILE A 321 7.71 1.93 -10.29
CA ILE A 321 8.67 0.95 -9.79
C ILE A 321 9.75 1.70 -9.02
N ALA A 322 9.96 1.38 -7.76
CA ALA A 322 11.04 1.99 -6.99
C ALA A 322 12.10 0.95 -6.64
N THR A 323 13.36 1.38 -6.66
CA THR A 323 14.49 0.57 -6.18
C THR A 323 15.05 1.17 -4.90
N SER A 324 15.64 0.33 -4.04
CA SER A 324 16.28 0.79 -2.81
C SER A 324 17.66 0.16 -2.64
N ASP A 325 18.61 0.98 -2.18
CA ASP A 325 19.93 0.57 -1.71
C ASP A 325 20.02 0.54 -0.18
N TYR A 326 18.88 0.73 0.51
CA TYR A 326 18.73 0.83 1.97
C TYR A 326 19.50 1.98 2.63
N ALA A 327 20.09 2.89 1.87
CA ALA A 327 20.99 3.91 2.39
C ALA A 327 20.68 5.33 1.89
N THR A 328 20.22 5.47 0.66
CA THR A 328 19.96 6.77 0.03
C THR A 328 18.49 6.91 -0.39
N ASP A 329 18.08 8.14 -0.70
CA ASP A 329 16.75 8.41 -1.24
C ASP A 329 16.53 7.59 -2.51
N SER A 330 15.46 6.83 -2.51
CA SER A 330 15.15 5.85 -3.55
C SER A 330 14.60 6.51 -4.81
N PRO A 331 15.04 6.12 -6.01
CA PRO A 331 14.44 6.54 -7.26
C PRO A 331 13.11 5.79 -7.49
N VAL A 332 12.14 6.49 -8.07
CA VAL A 332 10.87 5.95 -8.58
C VAL A 332 10.86 6.12 -10.09
N TYR A 333 10.64 5.04 -10.82
CA TYR A 333 10.57 4.99 -12.27
C TYR A 333 9.11 4.89 -12.71
N HIS A 334 8.67 5.79 -13.56
CA HIS A 334 7.32 5.83 -14.09
C HIS A 334 7.27 5.26 -15.52
N PHE A 335 6.33 4.34 -15.75
CA PHE A 335 6.06 3.70 -17.04
C PHE A 335 4.58 3.86 -17.38
N ASP A 336 4.26 4.06 -18.66
CA ASP A 336 2.86 4.02 -19.10
C ASP A 336 2.27 2.60 -18.95
N ARG A 337 0.97 2.48 -19.16
CA ARG A 337 0.25 1.18 -19.09
C ARG A 337 0.79 0.09 -20.03
N ASN A 338 1.59 0.45 -21.02
CA ASN A 338 2.21 -0.48 -21.97
C ASN A 338 3.66 -0.81 -21.63
N GLY A 339 4.19 -0.27 -20.52
CA GLY A 339 5.56 -0.47 -20.09
C GLY A 339 6.58 0.44 -20.75
N LYS A 340 6.14 1.54 -21.39
CA LYS A 340 7.07 2.53 -21.94
C LYS A 340 7.51 3.51 -20.85
N TYR A 341 8.81 3.69 -20.70
CA TYR A 341 9.39 4.63 -19.75
C TYR A 341 8.95 6.08 -20.04
N ILE A 342 8.49 6.77 -19.00
CA ILE A 342 8.05 8.15 -19.02
C ILE A 342 9.11 9.04 -18.36
N GLY A 343 9.54 8.67 -17.13
CA GLY A 343 10.47 9.48 -16.34
C GLY A 343 10.86 8.83 -15.03
N LYS A 344 11.70 9.51 -14.27
CA LYS A 344 12.00 9.14 -12.88
C LYS A 344 12.08 10.38 -11.99
N PHE A 345 11.79 10.17 -10.71
CA PHE A 345 11.91 11.16 -9.66
C PHE A 345 12.41 10.50 -8.36
N SER A 346 12.74 11.29 -7.34
CA SER A 346 13.11 10.77 -6.02
C SER A 346 11.85 10.53 -5.19
N ALA A 347 11.77 9.39 -4.49
CA ALA A 347 10.76 9.15 -3.45
C ALA A 347 10.96 10.05 -2.23
N GLY A 348 12.09 10.77 -2.16
CA GLY A 348 12.43 11.67 -1.05
C GLY A 348 12.79 10.95 0.26
N GLY A 349 12.85 9.63 0.27
CA GLY A 349 13.17 8.80 1.43
C GLY A 349 13.70 7.43 1.03
N ILE A 350 14.02 6.64 2.05
CA ILE A 350 14.62 5.31 1.93
C ILE A 350 13.52 4.25 1.99
N CYS A 351 13.62 3.20 1.16
CA CYS A 351 12.70 2.06 1.17
C CYS A 351 11.23 2.47 0.95
N PRO A 352 10.86 3.06 -0.20
CA PRO A 352 9.46 3.31 -0.54
C PRO A 352 8.73 1.97 -0.70
N ASN A 353 7.70 1.73 0.09
CA ASN A 353 7.01 0.45 0.12
C ASN A 353 5.57 0.50 -0.42
N SER A 354 5.01 1.70 -0.58
CA SER A 354 3.69 1.85 -1.18
C SER A 354 3.51 3.23 -1.82
N MET A 355 2.64 3.31 -2.82
CA MET A 355 2.20 4.54 -3.45
C MET A 355 0.69 4.53 -3.64
N LEU A 356 0.01 5.50 -3.06
CA LEU A 356 -1.44 5.68 -3.16
C LEU A 356 -1.79 6.82 -4.10
N PHE A 357 -2.92 6.67 -4.78
CA PHE A 357 -3.49 7.68 -5.68
C PHE A 357 -4.86 8.08 -5.20
N ILE A 358 -5.13 9.39 -5.11
CA ILE A 358 -6.40 9.97 -4.66
C ILE A 358 -6.88 10.98 -5.71
N ARG A 359 -8.16 10.87 -6.09
CA ARG A 359 -8.73 11.72 -7.13
C ARG A 359 -10.04 12.39 -6.68
#